data_3db0df284cbe776d437d4999bc732be1
#
_entry.id   3db0df284cbe776d437d4999bc732be1
#
_cell.length_a   1.000
_cell.length_b   1.000
_cell.length_c   1.000
_cell.angle_alpha   90.00
_cell.angle_beta   90.00
_cell.angle_gamma   90.00
#
_symmetry.space_group_name_H-M   'P 1'
#
loop_
_entity.id
_entity.type
_entity.pdbx_description
1 polymer ?
#
loop_
_entity_poly.entity_id
_entity_poly.type
_entity_poly.pdbx_seq_one_letter_code
_entity_poly.pdbx_strand_id
1 'polypeptide(L)'
;MKRQIITDVVQQMLPHLDNAQLKQLQKVLECTLFGCDITKQEEKETTNDNPKLIDSFISAKRIEGCSEKTLKYYRTTIETMELAIDKSIRHIQTEDLRSYLTGYQSKNQSSRVTIDNIRRILSSFFSWLEDEDYILKSPVRRIHKVKTATNIKETYTD
;
A
#
# COMPACT_ATOMS: atom_id res chain seq x y z
N MET A 1 2.28 7.07 -29.73
CA MET A 1 2.26 6.71 -28.31
C MET A 1 2.11 7.93 -27.38
N LYS A 2 2.98 8.94 -27.41
CA LYS A 2 2.89 10.17 -26.55
C LYS A 2 1.52 10.84 -26.59
N ARG A 3 0.98 11.07 -27.78
CA ARG A 3 -0.36 11.67 -27.95
C ARG A 3 -1.46 10.86 -27.30
N GLN A 4 -1.37 9.52 -27.37
CA GLN A 4 -2.37 8.65 -26.76
C GLN A 4 -2.33 8.78 -25.23
N ILE A 5 -1.14 8.78 -24.63
CA ILE A 5 -0.98 8.96 -23.20
C ILE A 5 -1.54 10.31 -22.73
N ILE A 6 -1.23 11.39 -23.45
CA ILE A 6 -1.75 12.73 -23.14
C ILE A 6 -3.28 12.74 -23.20
N THR A 7 -3.85 12.15 -24.26
CA THR A 7 -5.30 12.06 -24.43
C THR A 7 -5.94 11.27 -23.29
N ASP A 8 -5.37 10.13 -22.94
CA ASP A 8 -5.89 9.25 -21.87
C ASP A 8 -5.86 9.96 -20.51
N VAL A 9 -4.77 10.65 -20.20
CA VAL A 9 -4.65 11.44 -18.95
C VAL A 9 -5.67 12.57 -18.91
N VAL A 10 -5.81 13.33 -20.00
CA VAL A 10 -6.79 14.43 -20.07
C VAL A 10 -8.21 13.90 -19.94
N GLN A 11 -8.54 12.78 -20.58
CA GLN A 11 -9.87 12.15 -20.45
C GLN A 11 -10.18 11.70 -19.03
N GLN A 12 -9.20 11.10 -18.33
CA GLN A 12 -9.38 10.69 -16.95
C GLN A 12 -9.56 11.86 -15.99
N MET A 13 -9.03 13.03 -16.34
CA MET A 13 -9.14 14.25 -15.53
C MET A 13 -10.37 15.09 -15.82
N LEU A 14 -11.11 14.78 -16.90
CA LEU A 14 -12.35 15.49 -17.27
C LEU A 14 -13.36 15.68 -16.12
N PRO A 15 -13.62 14.67 -15.25
CA PRO A 15 -14.56 14.83 -14.14
C PRO A 15 -14.07 15.74 -13.01
N HIS A 16 -12.78 16.10 -13.01
CA HIS A 16 -12.11 16.73 -11.87
C HIS A 16 -11.60 18.13 -12.15
N LEU A 17 -11.46 18.50 -13.42
CA LEU A 17 -10.87 19.76 -13.85
C LEU A 17 -11.81 20.52 -14.81
N ASP A 18 -11.76 21.86 -14.73
CA ASP A 18 -12.44 22.70 -15.70
C ASP A 18 -11.67 22.76 -17.04
N ASN A 19 -12.31 23.35 -18.05
CA ASN A 19 -11.75 23.42 -19.41
C ASN A 19 -10.42 24.18 -19.50
N ALA A 20 -10.22 25.20 -18.67
CA ALA A 20 -8.99 25.98 -18.65
C ALA A 20 -7.85 25.16 -18.00
N GLN A 21 -8.15 24.46 -16.92
CA GLN A 21 -7.22 23.57 -16.24
C GLN A 21 -6.83 22.37 -17.11
N LEU A 22 -7.77 21.78 -17.86
CA LEU A 22 -7.51 20.70 -18.82
C LEU A 22 -6.58 21.14 -19.94
N LYS A 23 -6.77 22.34 -20.50
CA LYS A 23 -5.87 22.92 -21.51
C LYS A 23 -4.47 23.15 -20.95
N GLN A 24 -4.38 23.63 -19.72
CA GLN A 24 -3.10 23.83 -19.04
C GLN A 24 -2.40 22.50 -18.78
N LEU A 25 -3.13 21.49 -18.31
CA LEU A 25 -2.62 20.13 -18.10
C LEU A 25 -2.07 19.54 -19.40
N GLN A 26 -2.84 19.63 -20.50
CA GLN A 26 -2.41 19.15 -21.81
C GLN A 26 -1.12 19.81 -22.25
N LYS A 27 -1.03 21.13 -22.14
CA LYS A 27 0.17 21.91 -22.50
C LYS A 27 1.39 21.49 -21.67
N VAL A 28 1.22 21.31 -20.36
CA VAL A 28 2.30 20.87 -19.47
C VAL A 28 2.77 19.47 -19.85
N LEU A 29 1.85 18.54 -20.14
CA LEU A 29 2.19 17.18 -20.56
C LEU A 29 2.93 17.18 -21.91
N GLU A 30 2.46 17.96 -22.88
CA GLU A 30 3.12 18.09 -24.17
C GLU A 30 4.57 18.61 -24.02
N CYS A 31 4.78 19.65 -23.21
CA CYS A 31 6.10 20.20 -22.95
C CYS A 31 7.01 19.23 -22.18
N THR A 32 6.48 18.57 -21.16
CA THR A 32 7.26 17.65 -20.31
C THR A 32 7.68 16.39 -21.07
N LEU A 33 6.79 15.88 -21.93
CA LEU A 33 7.06 14.67 -22.71
C LEU A 33 7.77 14.97 -24.04
N PHE A 34 8.02 16.26 -24.34
CA PHE A 34 8.80 16.66 -25.51
C PHE A 34 10.26 16.23 -25.29
N GLY A 35 10.81 15.42 -26.14
CA GLY A 35 12.17 14.90 -25.99
C GLY A 35 12.31 13.60 -25.18
N CYS A 36 11.24 13.12 -24.58
CA CYS A 36 11.25 11.80 -23.93
C CYS A 36 10.93 10.72 -24.98
N ASP A 37 11.74 9.66 -25.06
CA ASP A 37 11.35 8.47 -25.82
C ASP A 37 10.51 7.56 -24.94
N ILE A 38 9.21 7.50 -25.26
CA ILE A 38 8.28 6.62 -24.56
C ILE A 38 8.16 5.34 -25.37
N THR A 39 8.79 4.30 -24.87
CA THR A 39 8.59 2.92 -25.32
C THR A 39 7.58 2.24 -24.40
N LYS A 40 6.64 1.47 -24.98
CA LYS A 40 5.88 0.49 -24.20
C LYS A 40 6.93 -0.45 -23.60
N GLN A 41 7.10 -0.40 -22.30
CA GLN A 41 7.70 -1.57 -21.66
C GLN A 41 6.73 -2.73 -21.96
N GLU A 42 7.17 -3.67 -22.80
CA GLU A 42 6.61 -5.01 -22.69
C GLU A 42 6.72 -5.36 -21.22
N GLU A 43 5.62 -5.83 -20.63
CA GLU A 43 5.64 -6.37 -19.28
C GLU A 43 6.78 -7.40 -19.26
N LYS A 44 8.00 -6.94 -18.96
CA LYS A 44 9.02 -7.83 -18.48
C LYS A 44 8.36 -8.44 -17.26
N GLU A 45 8.22 -9.76 -17.28
CA GLU A 45 7.89 -10.56 -16.10
C GLU A 45 8.44 -9.80 -14.92
N THR A 46 7.53 -9.21 -14.14
CA THR A 46 7.92 -8.43 -12.98
C THR A 46 8.63 -9.41 -12.10
N THR A 47 9.96 -9.38 -12.14
CA THR A 47 10.75 -10.10 -11.17
C THR A 47 10.15 -9.73 -9.83
N ASN A 48 9.58 -10.74 -9.18
CA ASN A 48 8.89 -10.53 -7.90
C ASN A 48 9.88 -9.88 -6.93
N ASP A 49 9.81 -8.56 -6.77
CA ASP A 49 10.68 -7.80 -5.88
C ASP A 49 10.15 -7.73 -4.44
N ASN A 50 9.03 -8.41 -4.17
CA ASN A 50 8.40 -8.46 -2.85
C ASN A 50 9.39 -8.86 -1.74
N PRO A 51 10.21 -9.92 -1.89
CA PRO A 51 11.18 -10.26 -0.86
C PRO A 51 12.19 -9.15 -0.56
N LYS A 52 12.64 -8.42 -1.59
CA LYS A 52 13.57 -7.30 -1.43
C LYS A 52 12.93 -6.14 -0.67
N LEU A 53 11.67 -5.82 -0.97
CA LEU A 53 10.92 -4.78 -0.28
C LEU A 53 10.73 -5.13 1.20
N ILE A 54 10.39 -6.37 1.50
CA ILE A 54 10.23 -6.86 2.88
C ILE A 54 11.56 -6.78 3.63
N ASP A 55 12.65 -7.26 3.03
CA ASP A 55 13.99 -7.21 3.64
C ASP A 55 14.45 -5.78 3.92
N SER A 56 14.20 -4.85 2.99
CA SER A 56 14.53 -3.44 3.15
C SER A 56 13.73 -2.80 4.28
N PHE A 57 12.45 -3.10 4.39
CA PHE A 57 11.60 -2.64 5.50
C PHE A 57 12.09 -3.16 6.84
N ILE A 58 12.38 -4.45 6.96
CA ILE A 58 12.89 -5.06 8.19
C ILE A 58 14.23 -4.44 8.58
N SER A 59 15.12 -4.19 7.63
CA SER A 59 16.40 -3.51 7.87
C SER A 59 16.20 -2.09 8.39
N ALA A 60 15.27 -1.33 7.81
CA ALA A 60 14.93 0.01 8.27
C ALA A 60 14.40 0.00 9.70
N LYS A 61 13.51 -0.94 10.04
CA LYS A 61 12.96 -1.08 11.39
C LYS A 61 14.01 -1.54 12.41
N ARG A 62 14.99 -2.32 11.99
CA ARG A 62 16.11 -2.70 12.85
C ARG A 62 16.96 -1.51 13.22
N ILE A 63 17.25 -0.62 12.29
CA ILE A 63 17.98 0.64 12.53
C ILE A 63 17.20 1.55 13.49
N GLU A 64 15.87 1.57 13.39
CA GLU A 64 14.98 2.31 14.29
C GLU A 64 14.95 1.73 15.73
N GLY A 65 15.59 0.60 15.97
CA GLY A 65 15.71 -0.01 17.30
C GLY A 65 14.65 -1.04 17.66
N CYS A 66 13.90 -1.56 16.67
CA CYS A 66 12.94 -2.65 16.92
C CYS A 66 13.66 -3.93 17.35
N SER A 67 13.08 -4.64 18.34
CA SER A 67 13.60 -5.92 18.78
C SER A 67 13.48 -7.01 17.71
N GLU A 68 14.37 -8.00 17.73
CA GLU A 68 14.34 -9.13 16.80
C GLU A 68 13.00 -9.89 16.85
N LYS A 69 12.39 -10.00 18.02
CA LYS A 69 11.06 -10.60 18.20
C LYS A 69 9.98 -9.81 17.44
N THR A 70 10.02 -8.49 17.52
CA THR A 70 9.10 -7.60 16.80
C THR A 70 9.31 -7.69 15.29
N LEU A 71 10.57 -7.70 14.84
CA LEU A 71 10.92 -7.81 13.42
C LEU A 71 10.46 -9.14 12.82
N LYS A 72 10.62 -10.23 13.55
CA LYS A 72 10.12 -11.54 13.13
C LYS A 72 8.61 -11.56 12.99
N TYR A 73 7.90 -10.92 13.93
CA TYR A 73 6.44 -10.81 13.87
C TYR A 73 5.98 -9.95 12.67
N TYR A 74 6.66 -8.84 12.42
CA TYR A 74 6.40 -7.99 11.25
C TYR A 74 6.61 -8.76 9.95
N ARG A 75 7.74 -9.42 9.79
CA ARG A 75 8.06 -10.24 8.62
C ARG A 75 6.99 -11.30 8.37
N THR A 76 6.69 -12.10 9.36
CA THR A 76 5.69 -13.19 9.24
C THR A 76 4.33 -12.66 8.84
N THR A 77 3.89 -11.55 9.43
CA THR A 77 2.60 -10.92 9.10
C THR A 77 2.55 -10.42 7.66
N ILE A 78 3.61 -9.78 7.19
CA ILE A 78 3.69 -9.26 5.82
C ILE A 78 3.78 -10.38 4.80
N GLU A 79 4.60 -11.40 5.05
CA GLU A 79 4.75 -12.56 4.18
C GLU A 79 3.44 -13.38 4.09
N THR A 80 2.72 -13.51 5.18
CA THR A 80 1.40 -14.18 5.20
C THR A 80 0.39 -13.43 4.32
N MET A 81 0.38 -12.11 4.41
CA MET A 81 -0.45 -11.26 3.55
C MET A 81 -0.04 -11.39 2.08
N GLU A 82 1.24 -11.33 1.78
CA GLU A 82 1.79 -11.42 0.42
C GLU A 82 1.39 -12.74 -0.25
N LEU A 83 1.56 -13.86 0.46
CA LEU A 83 1.17 -15.18 -0.03
C LEU A 83 -0.34 -15.31 -0.27
N ALA A 84 -1.15 -14.72 0.60
CA ALA A 84 -2.61 -14.80 0.49
C ALA A 84 -3.17 -13.96 -0.66
N ILE A 85 -2.59 -12.79 -0.93
CA ILE A 85 -3.04 -11.89 -1.99
C ILE A 85 -2.45 -12.30 -3.35
N ASP A 86 -1.24 -12.85 -3.36
CA ASP A 86 -0.52 -13.32 -4.57
C ASP A 86 -0.42 -12.26 -5.67
N LYS A 87 -0.02 -11.06 -5.27
CA LYS A 87 0.23 -9.91 -6.14
C LYS A 87 1.58 -9.26 -5.82
N SER A 88 2.14 -8.54 -6.79
CA SER A 88 3.21 -7.60 -6.49
C SER A 88 2.74 -6.60 -5.42
N ILE A 89 3.54 -6.42 -4.38
CA ILE A 89 3.25 -5.48 -3.27
C ILE A 89 2.94 -4.09 -3.80
N ARG A 90 3.60 -3.67 -4.88
CA ARG A 90 3.39 -2.37 -5.53
C ARG A 90 1.99 -2.21 -6.13
N HIS A 91 1.30 -3.29 -6.44
CA HIS A 91 -0.02 -3.30 -7.10
C HIS A 91 -1.16 -3.69 -6.15
N ILE A 92 -0.89 -3.91 -4.87
CA ILE A 92 -1.93 -4.20 -3.87
C ILE A 92 -2.82 -2.98 -3.67
N GLN A 93 -4.13 -3.19 -3.79
CA GLN A 93 -5.15 -2.17 -3.61
C GLN A 93 -5.84 -2.29 -2.24
N THR A 94 -6.55 -1.24 -1.84
CA THR A 94 -7.31 -1.23 -0.57
C THR A 94 -8.30 -2.39 -0.48
N GLU A 95 -8.99 -2.73 -1.57
CA GLU A 95 -9.96 -3.84 -1.59
C GLU A 95 -9.29 -5.21 -1.43
N ASP A 96 -8.08 -5.40 -1.95
CA ASP A 96 -7.31 -6.62 -1.74
C ASP A 96 -7.03 -6.82 -0.24
N LEU A 97 -6.66 -5.76 0.47
CA LEU A 97 -6.39 -5.79 1.91
C LEU A 97 -7.67 -5.97 2.74
N ARG A 98 -8.78 -5.35 2.35
CA ARG A 98 -10.07 -5.56 3.01
C ARG A 98 -10.52 -7.02 2.91
N SER A 99 -10.44 -7.58 1.70
CA SER A 99 -10.76 -8.99 1.45
C SER A 99 -9.84 -9.92 2.23
N TYR A 100 -8.55 -9.61 2.28
CA TYR A 100 -7.57 -10.37 3.05
C TYR A 100 -7.89 -10.38 4.55
N LEU A 101 -8.14 -9.21 5.15
CA LEU A 101 -8.44 -9.10 6.58
C LEU A 101 -9.75 -9.79 6.94
N THR A 102 -10.77 -9.65 6.11
CA THR A 102 -12.06 -10.34 6.30
C THR A 102 -11.89 -11.85 6.19
N GLY A 103 -11.19 -12.33 5.19
CA GLY A 103 -10.91 -13.75 4.99
C GLY A 103 -10.06 -14.34 6.10
N TYR A 104 -9.05 -13.61 6.57
CA TYR A 104 -8.21 -14.02 7.70
C TYR A 104 -9.03 -14.16 8.99
N GLN A 105 -9.90 -13.20 9.27
CA GLN A 105 -10.77 -13.25 10.45
C GLN A 105 -11.70 -14.47 10.41
N SER A 106 -12.33 -14.74 9.28
CA SER A 106 -13.25 -15.86 9.10
C SER A 106 -12.53 -17.21 9.18
N LYS A 107 -11.39 -17.35 8.49
CA LYS A 107 -10.64 -18.61 8.41
C LYS A 107 -10.00 -19.00 9.75
N ASN A 108 -9.46 -18.03 10.47
CA ASN A 108 -8.73 -18.27 11.73
C ASN A 108 -9.58 -17.99 12.97
N GLN A 109 -10.84 -17.58 12.82
CA GLN A 109 -11.73 -17.15 13.93
C GLN A 109 -11.03 -16.14 14.85
N SER A 110 -10.28 -15.21 14.24
CA SER A 110 -9.44 -14.27 14.95
C SER A 110 -10.26 -13.17 15.62
N SER A 111 -9.79 -12.72 16.78
CA SER A 111 -10.40 -11.58 17.47
C SER A 111 -10.20 -10.27 16.69
N ARG A 112 -11.03 -9.28 16.99
CA ARG A 112 -10.89 -7.92 16.44
C ARG A 112 -9.53 -7.30 16.81
N VAL A 113 -9.01 -7.61 17.98
CA VAL A 113 -7.67 -7.16 18.42
C VAL A 113 -6.59 -7.71 17.51
N THR A 114 -6.65 -8.99 17.15
CA THR A 114 -5.70 -9.63 16.23
C THR A 114 -5.75 -8.97 14.86
N ILE A 115 -6.93 -8.72 14.32
CA ILE A 115 -7.13 -8.05 13.02
C ILE A 115 -6.59 -6.62 13.08
N ASP A 116 -6.83 -5.87 14.14
CA ASP A 116 -6.27 -4.51 14.28
C ASP A 116 -4.75 -4.52 14.38
N ASN A 117 -4.16 -5.49 15.05
CA ASN A 117 -2.70 -5.65 15.10
C ASN A 117 -2.12 -5.92 13.71
N ILE A 118 -2.71 -6.81 12.93
CA ILE A 118 -2.31 -7.06 11.53
C ILE A 118 -2.44 -5.78 10.72
N ARG A 119 -3.57 -5.09 10.79
CA ARG A 119 -3.79 -3.81 10.11
C ARG A 119 -2.69 -2.78 10.45
N ARG A 120 -2.32 -2.67 11.72
CA ARG A 120 -1.28 -1.73 12.19
C ARG A 120 0.10 -2.05 11.59
N ILE A 121 0.45 -3.33 11.53
CA ILE A 121 1.71 -3.77 10.92
C ILE A 121 1.70 -3.47 9.42
N LEU A 122 0.62 -3.80 8.72
CA LEU A 122 0.48 -3.50 7.29
C LEU A 122 0.47 -1.98 7.04
N SER A 123 -0.16 -1.20 7.91
CA SER A 123 -0.12 0.27 7.84
C SER A 123 1.30 0.80 7.94
N SER A 124 2.09 0.29 8.87
CA SER A 124 3.51 0.66 9.01
C SER A 124 4.32 0.31 7.77
N PHE A 125 4.11 -0.87 7.22
CA PHE A 125 4.81 -1.34 6.02
C PHE A 125 4.47 -0.50 4.78
N PHE A 126 3.20 -0.32 4.49
CA PHE A 126 2.78 0.45 3.31
C PHE A 126 3.05 1.95 3.44
N SER A 127 3.03 2.53 4.64
CA SER A 127 3.46 3.90 4.86
C SER A 127 4.96 4.07 4.60
N TRP A 128 5.77 3.11 5.02
CA TRP A 128 7.19 3.10 4.69
C TRP A 128 7.43 2.99 3.18
N LEU A 129 6.68 2.14 2.47
CA LEU A 129 6.77 2.06 1.00
C LEU A 129 6.39 3.38 0.30
N GLU A 130 5.40 4.09 0.84
CA GLU A 130 5.02 5.42 0.35
C GLU A 130 6.13 6.44 0.61
N ASP A 131 6.72 6.46 1.81
CA ASP A 131 7.81 7.36 2.20
C ASP A 131 9.09 7.13 1.37
N GLU A 132 9.35 5.90 0.95
CA GLU A 132 10.48 5.51 0.10
C GLU A 132 10.18 5.59 -1.41
N ASP A 133 9.05 6.14 -1.78
CA ASP A 133 8.60 6.31 -3.18
C ASP A 133 8.43 5.00 -3.98
N TYR A 134 8.27 3.86 -3.32
CA TYR A 134 7.95 2.60 -3.98
C TYR A 134 6.51 2.52 -4.45
N ILE A 135 5.61 3.21 -3.77
CA ILE A 135 4.20 3.37 -4.11
C ILE A 135 3.77 4.83 -3.96
N LEU A 136 2.76 5.25 -4.70
CA LEU A 136 2.26 6.63 -4.64
C LEU A 136 1.44 6.91 -3.38
N LYS A 137 0.69 5.92 -2.91
CA LYS A 137 -0.22 6.05 -1.78
C LYS A 137 -0.43 4.72 -1.08
N SER A 138 -0.37 4.73 0.24
CA SER A 138 -0.63 3.55 1.05
C SER A 138 -2.07 3.05 0.88
N PRO A 139 -2.28 1.79 0.47
CA PRO A 139 -3.62 1.21 0.35
C PRO A 139 -4.31 0.98 1.70
N VAL A 140 -3.57 0.98 2.81
CA VAL A 140 -4.10 0.81 4.17
C VAL A 140 -4.72 2.10 4.71
N ARG A 141 -4.40 3.25 4.13
CA ARG A 141 -4.84 4.56 4.60
C ARG A 141 -6.36 4.68 4.78
N ARG A 142 -7.14 3.99 3.94
CA ARG A 142 -8.61 3.96 3.99
C ARG A 142 -9.18 2.89 4.92
N ILE A 143 -8.33 2.06 5.52
CA ILE A 143 -8.74 1.02 6.46
C ILE A 143 -8.54 1.57 7.87
N HIS A 144 -9.64 1.94 8.51
CA HIS A 144 -9.62 2.55 9.83
C HIS A 144 -9.42 1.52 10.94
N LYS A 145 -9.05 2.01 12.12
CA LYS A 145 -8.90 1.20 13.32
C LYS A 145 -10.16 0.37 13.58
N VAL A 146 -9.95 -0.91 13.86
CA VAL A 146 -11.02 -1.82 14.25
C VAL A 146 -11.48 -1.47 15.67
N LYS A 147 -12.78 -1.24 15.85
CA LYS A 147 -13.37 -0.97 17.16
C LYS A 147 -13.29 -2.24 18.02
N THR A 148 -12.56 -2.18 19.11
CA THR A 148 -12.50 -3.23 20.11
C THR A 148 -13.27 -2.78 21.34
N ALA A 149 -13.95 -3.73 22.01
CA ALA A 149 -14.57 -3.43 23.31
C ALA A 149 -13.46 -3.06 24.31
N THR A 150 -13.59 -1.89 24.93
CA THR A 150 -12.71 -1.50 26.03
C THR A 150 -13.19 -2.25 27.25
N ASN A 151 -12.51 -3.32 27.62
CA ASN A 151 -12.69 -3.92 28.94
C ASN A 151 -12.13 -2.92 29.96
N ILE A 152 -13.02 -2.22 30.66
CA ILE A 152 -12.66 -1.45 31.85
C ILE A 152 -12.25 -2.50 32.86
N LYS A 153 -10.94 -2.63 33.14
CA LYS A 153 -10.48 -3.36 34.32
C LYS A 153 -10.96 -2.56 35.52
N GLU A 154 -11.90 -3.13 36.25
CA GLU A 154 -12.22 -2.63 37.58
C GLU A 154 -10.93 -2.72 38.41
N THR A 155 -10.37 -1.57 38.74
CA THR A 155 -9.32 -1.48 39.76
C THR A 155 -10.00 -1.66 41.09
N TYR A 156 -9.76 -2.82 41.70
CA TYR A 156 -10.08 -2.99 43.12
C TYR A 156 -9.21 -2.00 43.89
N THR A 157 -9.84 -0.99 44.47
CA THR A 157 -9.23 -0.20 45.56
C THR A 157 -9.47 -0.93 46.84
N ASP A 158 -8.37 -1.36 47.53
CA ASP A 158 -8.39 -1.80 48.92
C ASP A 158 -8.72 -0.62 49.85
#